data_b7c2b6856031e8b1f694ac64ca9fab26
#
_entry.id   b7c2b6856031e8b1f694ac64ca9fab26
#
_cell.length_a   1.000
_cell.length_b   1.000
_cell.length_c   1.000
_cell.angle_alpha   90.00
_cell.angle_beta   90.00
_cell.angle_gamma   90.00
#
_symmetry.space_group_name_H-M   'P 1'
#
loop_
_entity.id
_entity.type
_entity.pdbx_description
1 polymer ?
#
loop_
_entity_poly.entity_id
_entity_poly.type
_entity_poly.pdbx_seq_one_letter_code
_entity_poly.pdbx_strand_id
1 'polypeptide(L)'
;MSDQIVAPETRDLDELSAVLSDWLAARMPQASAIRLANLDYPRGAGMSHETILFDLHWTEAGQDRQQGCVVRIKPGHHTVFPDDLFDQQVRLMQALHASGQVRVAQVMWYEQDPSVLGKPFFVMEKKLGRVPVSMPPYARTGWVAEATLAQRRTMWEAGVRQLAAIQRVPLDGLDFLGGPAHAERGLAQEWDKYVRFVDWVKDDEAAPILRAGLERLKSLWPRNQPEGLVWGDARLGNMMFDENFDVVVVMDWEQPSLGGALHDLAWFVTLSETMHGRDAQVGAYLEGMGSRDETVALWQEVCGKSAADLEWYEDFTHLKMSCTGVRLTQLRGTRMMPLDAMRKRLKVG
;
A
#
# COMPACT_ATOMS: atom_id res chain seq x y z
N MET A 1 1.16 -20.42 6.24
CA MET A 1 0.95 -19.59 5.04
C MET A 1 -0.27 -20.13 4.34
N SER A 2 -1.30 -19.34 4.02
CA SER A 2 -2.40 -19.87 3.23
C SER A 2 -1.87 -20.11 1.81
N ASP A 3 -2.00 -21.35 1.33
CA ASP A 3 -1.64 -21.72 -0.05
C ASP A 3 -2.60 -21.15 -1.11
N GLN A 4 -3.50 -20.27 -0.70
CA GLN A 4 -4.54 -19.73 -1.54
C GLN A 4 -3.98 -18.59 -2.40
N ILE A 5 -4.04 -18.76 -3.71
CA ILE A 5 -3.81 -17.71 -4.69
C ILE A 5 -4.94 -16.69 -4.52
N VAL A 6 -4.58 -15.45 -4.24
CA VAL A 6 -5.52 -14.32 -4.13
C VAL A 6 -5.28 -13.42 -5.34
N ALA A 7 -5.77 -13.83 -6.49
CA ALA A 7 -5.75 -12.99 -7.69
C ALA A 7 -7.20 -12.65 -8.09
N PRO A 8 -7.50 -11.40 -8.49
CA PRO A 8 -8.84 -11.03 -8.95
C PRO A 8 -9.25 -11.76 -10.24
N GLU A 9 -8.28 -12.12 -11.07
CA GLU A 9 -8.42 -12.89 -12.31
C GLU A 9 -7.19 -13.79 -12.45
N THR A 10 -7.33 -14.97 -13.04
CA THR A 10 -6.20 -15.86 -13.35
C THR A 10 -6.08 -16.02 -14.88
N ARG A 11 -4.84 -16.02 -15.37
CA ARG A 11 -4.48 -16.18 -16.79
C ARG A 11 -3.82 -17.52 -17.04
N ASP A 12 -3.80 -17.94 -18.29
CA ASP A 12 -2.87 -18.95 -18.76
C ASP A 12 -1.44 -18.37 -18.71
N LEU A 13 -0.60 -18.95 -17.85
CA LEU A 13 0.76 -18.45 -17.63
C LEU A 13 1.70 -18.75 -18.81
N ASP A 14 1.43 -19.78 -19.62
CA ASP A 14 2.21 -20.10 -20.80
C ASP A 14 1.93 -19.10 -21.92
N GLU A 15 0.65 -18.75 -22.13
CA GLU A 15 0.25 -17.69 -23.07
C GLU A 15 0.83 -16.34 -22.64
N LEU A 16 0.71 -15.99 -21.34
CA LEU A 16 1.30 -14.76 -20.80
C LEU A 16 2.81 -14.71 -21.02
N SER A 17 3.51 -15.82 -20.77
CA SER A 17 4.97 -15.92 -20.97
C SER A 17 5.36 -15.64 -22.43
N ALA A 18 4.63 -16.21 -23.38
CA ALA A 18 4.89 -15.98 -24.81
C ALA A 18 4.71 -14.50 -25.19
N VAL A 19 3.56 -13.91 -24.81
CA VAL A 19 3.25 -12.49 -25.12
C VAL A 19 4.26 -11.55 -24.48
N LEU A 20 4.59 -11.76 -23.20
CA LEU A 20 5.57 -10.92 -22.49
C LEU A 20 7.00 -11.09 -23.05
N SER A 21 7.38 -12.29 -23.50
CA SER A 21 8.70 -12.50 -24.14
C SER A 21 8.85 -11.70 -25.41
N ASP A 22 7.83 -11.72 -26.29
CA ASP A 22 7.83 -10.94 -27.52
C ASP A 22 7.81 -9.43 -27.25
N TRP A 23 7.01 -9.02 -26.28
CA TRP A 23 6.92 -7.61 -25.87
C TRP A 23 8.24 -7.09 -25.28
N LEU A 24 8.94 -7.89 -24.44
CA LEU A 24 10.27 -7.55 -23.90
C LEU A 24 11.34 -7.54 -24.98
N ALA A 25 11.30 -8.48 -25.94
CA ALA A 25 12.25 -8.51 -27.06
C ALA A 25 12.23 -7.21 -27.88
N ALA A 26 11.04 -6.64 -28.09
CA ALA A 26 10.91 -5.35 -28.77
C ALA A 26 11.50 -4.17 -27.97
N ARG A 27 11.61 -4.29 -26.64
CA ARG A 27 12.11 -3.25 -25.71
C ARG A 27 13.58 -3.41 -25.34
N MET A 28 14.15 -4.56 -25.64
CA MET A 28 15.54 -4.91 -25.32
C MET A 28 16.32 -5.23 -26.61
N PRO A 29 16.47 -4.28 -27.54
CA PRO A 29 17.05 -4.55 -28.89
C PRO A 29 18.51 -5.02 -28.85
N GLN A 30 19.21 -4.83 -27.72
CA GLN A 30 20.58 -5.31 -27.53
C GLN A 30 20.63 -6.73 -26.92
N ALA A 31 19.48 -7.27 -26.51
CA ALA A 31 19.36 -8.60 -25.91
C ALA A 31 18.96 -9.66 -26.95
N SER A 32 19.39 -10.88 -26.72
CA SER A 32 18.98 -12.07 -27.47
C SER A 32 18.62 -13.19 -26.52
N ALA A 33 18.03 -14.27 -27.04
CA ALA A 33 17.62 -15.43 -26.25
C ALA A 33 16.75 -15.07 -25.02
N ILE A 34 15.87 -14.08 -25.19
CA ILE A 34 14.96 -13.64 -24.13
C ILE A 34 13.98 -14.80 -23.83
N ARG A 35 13.88 -15.16 -22.56
CA ARG A 35 12.92 -16.14 -22.07
C ARG A 35 12.49 -15.81 -20.65
N LEU A 36 11.26 -16.14 -20.33
CA LEU A 36 10.71 -16.03 -18.98
C LEU A 36 10.65 -17.41 -18.34
N ALA A 37 10.89 -17.47 -17.05
CA ALA A 37 10.84 -18.70 -16.26
C ALA A 37 10.17 -18.44 -14.90
N ASN A 38 9.73 -19.50 -14.23
CA ASN A 38 9.19 -19.46 -12.87
C ASN A 38 8.02 -18.48 -12.71
N LEU A 39 7.13 -18.42 -13.71
CA LEU A 39 5.92 -17.62 -13.60
C LEU A 39 5.03 -18.19 -12.50
N ASP A 40 4.68 -17.37 -11.51
CA ASP A 40 3.79 -17.76 -10.41
C ASP A 40 3.04 -16.56 -9.84
N TYR A 41 1.87 -16.81 -9.29
CA TYR A 41 1.15 -15.82 -8.51
C TYR A 41 1.70 -15.74 -7.08
N PRO A 42 1.86 -14.53 -6.49
CA PRO A 42 2.27 -14.41 -5.11
C PRO A 42 1.22 -15.04 -4.17
N ARG A 43 1.67 -15.74 -3.15
CA ARG A 43 0.78 -16.38 -2.17
C ARG A 43 0.49 -15.44 -1.03
N GLY A 44 -0.81 -15.28 -0.71
CA GLY A 44 -1.26 -14.51 0.44
C GLY A 44 -1.17 -12.98 0.33
N ALA A 45 -0.92 -12.44 -0.87
CA ALA A 45 -0.82 -11.00 -1.12
C ALA A 45 -1.53 -10.61 -2.43
N GLY A 46 -2.05 -9.37 -2.49
CA GLY A 46 -2.52 -8.74 -3.73
C GLY A 46 -4.00 -8.98 -4.04
N MET A 47 -4.88 -8.14 -3.46
CA MET A 47 -6.32 -8.20 -3.75
C MET A 47 -6.78 -7.24 -4.84
N SER A 48 -6.00 -6.19 -5.10
CA SER A 48 -6.42 -5.06 -5.93
C SER A 48 -5.93 -5.18 -7.37
N HIS A 49 -4.76 -5.80 -7.60
CA HIS A 49 -4.14 -5.93 -8.92
C HIS A 49 -3.78 -7.38 -9.21
N GLU A 50 -3.87 -7.78 -10.46
CA GLU A 50 -3.29 -9.02 -10.91
C GLU A 50 -1.75 -8.88 -10.88
N THR A 51 -1.07 -9.69 -10.07
CA THR A 51 0.37 -9.61 -9.85
C THR A 51 0.97 -10.99 -10.15
N ILE A 52 1.99 -11.03 -11.01
CA ILE A 52 2.67 -12.28 -11.38
C ILE A 52 4.17 -12.06 -11.24
N LEU A 53 4.83 -13.01 -10.59
CA LEU A 53 6.27 -13.07 -10.42
C LEU A 53 6.87 -13.87 -11.58
N PHE A 54 8.05 -13.49 -12.04
CA PHE A 54 8.79 -14.26 -13.03
C PHE A 54 10.29 -13.96 -12.99
N ASP A 55 11.10 -14.82 -13.58
CA ASP A 55 12.52 -14.61 -13.81
C ASP A 55 12.74 -14.36 -15.29
N LEU A 56 13.29 -13.19 -15.64
CA LEU A 56 13.69 -12.80 -16.98
C LEU A 56 15.14 -13.24 -17.22
N HIS A 57 15.37 -13.99 -18.30
CA HIS A 57 16.70 -14.38 -18.74
C HIS A 57 16.94 -13.85 -20.14
N TRP A 58 18.16 -13.36 -20.39
CA TRP A 58 18.57 -12.89 -21.72
C TRP A 58 20.09 -12.97 -21.88
N THR A 59 20.57 -12.91 -23.13
CA THR A 59 22.00 -12.75 -23.43
C THR A 59 22.25 -11.35 -23.96
N GLU A 60 23.20 -10.63 -23.39
CA GLU A 60 23.60 -9.28 -23.81
C GLU A 60 25.11 -9.17 -23.83
N ALA A 61 25.66 -8.66 -24.95
CA ALA A 61 27.10 -8.58 -25.20
C ALA A 61 27.83 -9.93 -24.98
N GLY A 62 27.18 -11.06 -25.34
CA GLY A 62 27.72 -12.41 -25.17
C GLY A 62 27.70 -12.94 -23.72
N GLN A 63 27.04 -12.25 -22.79
CA GLN A 63 26.92 -12.67 -21.41
C GLN A 63 25.47 -13.00 -21.06
N ASP A 64 25.26 -14.12 -20.40
CA ASP A 64 23.96 -14.48 -19.86
C ASP A 64 23.63 -13.61 -18.66
N ARG A 65 22.40 -13.08 -18.65
CA ARG A 65 21.84 -12.21 -17.63
C ARG A 65 20.56 -12.80 -17.09
N GLN A 66 20.27 -12.49 -15.83
CA GLN A 66 19.02 -12.86 -15.17
C GLN A 66 18.57 -11.73 -14.27
N GLN A 67 17.24 -11.47 -14.25
CA GLN A 67 16.59 -10.50 -13.39
C GLN A 67 15.26 -11.05 -12.88
N GLY A 68 15.07 -11.07 -11.57
CA GLY A 68 13.74 -11.31 -11.01
C GLY A 68 12.82 -10.13 -11.26
N CYS A 69 11.63 -10.40 -11.75
CA CYS A 69 10.65 -9.41 -12.18
C CYS A 69 9.28 -9.65 -11.56
N VAL A 70 8.47 -8.58 -11.52
CA VAL A 70 7.06 -8.62 -11.17
C VAL A 70 6.30 -7.87 -12.25
N VAL A 71 5.29 -8.49 -12.85
CA VAL A 71 4.32 -7.77 -13.68
C VAL A 71 3.07 -7.49 -12.85
N ARG A 72 2.63 -6.22 -12.84
CA ARG A 72 1.35 -5.79 -12.27
C ARG A 72 0.45 -5.31 -13.40
N ILE A 73 -0.72 -5.92 -13.50
CA ILE A 73 -1.71 -5.64 -14.54
C ILE A 73 -2.87 -4.90 -13.90
N LYS A 74 -3.32 -3.84 -14.56
CA LYS A 74 -4.42 -3.00 -14.10
C LYS A 74 -5.67 -3.85 -13.82
N PRO A 75 -6.39 -3.64 -12.70
CA PRO A 75 -7.58 -4.41 -12.39
C PRO A 75 -8.71 -4.15 -13.42
N GLY A 76 -9.62 -5.12 -13.55
CA GLY A 76 -10.83 -4.99 -14.34
C GLY A 76 -11.94 -4.24 -13.60
N HIS A 77 -13.11 -4.88 -13.55
CA HIS A 77 -14.30 -4.26 -12.97
C HIS A 77 -14.43 -4.35 -11.43
N HIS A 78 -13.60 -5.18 -10.78
CA HIS A 78 -13.67 -5.43 -9.33
C HIS A 78 -12.69 -4.53 -8.56
N THR A 79 -12.91 -3.21 -8.61
CA THR A 79 -12.06 -2.25 -7.89
C THR A 79 -12.46 -2.14 -6.42
N VAL A 80 -11.47 -2.03 -5.54
CA VAL A 80 -11.66 -1.74 -4.11
C VAL A 80 -11.90 -0.25 -3.88
N PHE A 81 -11.39 0.59 -4.76
CA PHE A 81 -11.41 2.04 -4.68
C PHE A 81 -12.13 2.67 -5.89
N PRO A 82 -12.80 3.83 -5.70
CA PRO A 82 -13.49 4.50 -6.79
C PRO A 82 -12.56 5.12 -7.83
N ASP A 83 -11.39 5.59 -7.39
CA ASP A 83 -10.45 6.31 -8.24
C ASP A 83 -9.47 5.32 -8.90
N ASP A 84 -9.26 5.49 -10.20
CA ASP A 84 -8.25 4.77 -10.96
C ASP A 84 -6.92 5.54 -10.91
N LEU A 85 -6.01 5.10 -10.08
CA LEU A 85 -4.71 5.73 -9.87
C LEU A 85 -3.54 4.89 -10.43
N PHE A 86 -3.81 3.97 -11.37
CA PHE A 86 -2.78 3.07 -11.88
C PHE A 86 -1.60 3.79 -12.55
N ASP A 87 -1.88 4.80 -13.39
CA ASP A 87 -0.85 5.63 -14.01
C ASP A 87 -0.08 6.46 -12.98
N GLN A 88 -0.79 7.06 -12.02
CA GLN A 88 -0.21 7.82 -10.93
C GLN A 88 0.72 6.96 -10.06
N GLN A 89 0.32 5.72 -9.77
CA GLN A 89 1.16 4.75 -9.05
C GLN A 89 2.49 4.51 -9.77
N VAL A 90 2.45 4.27 -11.07
CA VAL A 90 3.65 4.03 -11.88
C VAL A 90 4.58 5.24 -11.84
N ARG A 91 4.05 6.43 -12.13
CA ARG A 91 4.80 7.68 -12.14
C ARG A 91 5.39 8.01 -10.77
N LEU A 92 4.63 7.78 -9.70
CA LEU A 92 5.12 7.98 -8.33
C LEU A 92 6.27 7.03 -8.00
N MET A 93 6.12 5.73 -8.28
CA MET A 93 7.18 4.76 -8.03
C MET A 93 8.46 5.11 -8.79
N GLN A 94 8.36 5.58 -10.04
CA GLN A 94 9.52 6.05 -10.82
C GLN A 94 10.18 7.28 -10.17
N ALA A 95 9.39 8.26 -9.72
CA ALA A 95 9.90 9.45 -9.06
C ALA A 95 10.57 9.12 -7.71
N LEU A 96 9.96 8.25 -6.90
CA LEU A 96 10.51 7.81 -5.61
C LEU A 96 11.81 7.02 -5.81
N HIS A 97 11.87 6.12 -6.80
CA HIS A 97 13.08 5.37 -7.13
C HIS A 97 14.21 6.30 -7.56
N ALA A 98 13.92 7.26 -8.44
CA ALA A 98 14.89 8.24 -8.91
C ALA A 98 15.43 9.14 -7.77
N SER A 99 14.59 9.46 -6.78
CA SER A 99 15.01 10.27 -5.63
C SER A 99 15.92 9.53 -4.65
N GLY A 100 15.82 8.20 -4.58
CA GLY A 100 16.54 7.35 -3.62
C GLY A 100 16.17 7.57 -2.16
N GLN A 101 15.18 8.42 -1.84
CA GLN A 101 14.81 8.75 -0.46
C GLN A 101 13.93 7.68 0.20
N VAL A 102 13.12 6.99 -0.60
CA VAL A 102 12.25 5.90 -0.17
C VAL A 102 12.64 4.63 -0.89
N ARG A 103 12.71 3.53 -0.18
CA ARG A 103 13.03 2.23 -0.76
C ARG A 103 11.83 1.68 -1.51
N VAL A 104 11.77 1.88 -2.82
CA VAL A 104 10.73 1.36 -3.71
C VAL A 104 11.34 0.48 -4.80
N ALA A 105 10.56 -0.46 -5.33
CA ALA A 105 10.97 -1.27 -6.47
C ALA A 105 11.09 -0.39 -7.73
N GLN A 106 12.13 -0.62 -8.53
CA GLN A 106 12.30 0.06 -9.82
C GLN A 106 11.22 -0.42 -10.79
N VAL A 107 10.43 0.51 -11.32
CA VAL A 107 9.58 0.24 -12.49
C VAL A 107 10.48 0.31 -13.74
N MET A 108 10.71 -0.85 -14.36
CA MET A 108 11.59 -0.98 -15.51
C MET A 108 10.87 -0.64 -16.82
N TRP A 109 9.62 -1.06 -16.96
CA TRP A 109 8.80 -0.79 -18.14
C TRP A 109 7.35 -0.54 -17.78
N TYR A 110 6.71 0.34 -18.50
CA TYR A 110 5.28 0.62 -18.42
C TYR A 110 4.63 0.54 -19.79
N GLU A 111 3.55 -0.22 -19.92
CA GLU A 111 2.75 -0.38 -21.12
C GLU A 111 1.34 0.13 -20.90
N GLN A 112 0.98 1.16 -21.65
CA GLN A 112 -0.36 1.76 -21.60
C GLN A 112 -1.29 1.18 -22.65
N ASP A 113 -0.74 0.58 -23.71
CA ASP A 113 -1.54 -0.02 -24.76
C ASP A 113 -2.21 -1.32 -24.27
N PRO A 114 -3.55 -1.35 -24.18
CA PRO A 114 -4.26 -2.54 -23.74
C PRO A 114 -4.20 -3.69 -24.75
N SER A 115 -3.74 -3.46 -25.99
CA SER A 115 -3.69 -4.51 -27.01
C SER A 115 -2.72 -5.63 -26.68
N VAL A 116 -1.73 -5.39 -25.80
CA VAL A 116 -0.72 -6.38 -25.42
C VAL A 116 -1.26 -7.45 -24.47
N LEU A 117 -1.82 -7.04 -23.34
CA LEU A 117 -2.37 -7.95 -22.31
C LEU A 117 -3.85 -7.73 -22.02
N GLY A 118 -4.57 -7.01 -22.87
CA GLY A 118 -5.96 -6.62 -22.66
C GLY A 118 -6.15 -5.43 -21.72
N LYS A 119 -5.10 -5.02 -21.01
CA LYS A 119 -5.10 -3.93 -20.01
C LYS A 119 -3.70 -3.33 -19.89
N PRO A 120 -3.56 -2.05 -19.48
CA PRO A 120 -2.27 -1.49 -19.11
C PRO A 120 -1.57 -2.32 -18.03
N PHE A 121 -0.25 -2.37 -18.08
CA PHE A 121 0.56 -3.09 -17.09
C PHE A 121 1.94 -2.46 -16.95
N PHE A 122 2.60 -2.74 -15.84
CA PHE A 122 4.01 -2.39 -15.68
C PHE A 122 4.82 -3.58 -15.17
N VAL A 123 6.10 -3.58 -15.52
CA VAL A 123 7.09 -4.55 -15.04
C VAL A 123 8.07 -3.84 -14.13
N MET A 124 8.26 -4.37 -12.95
CA MET A 124 9.20 -3.85 -11.95
C MET A 124 10.16 -4.95 -11.49
N GLU A 125 11.27 -4.54 -10.86
CA GLU A 125 12.19 -5.47 -10.23
C GLU A 125 11.53 -6.24 -9.08
N LYS A 126 11.86 -7.52 -8.97
CA LYS A 126 11.46 -8.37 -7.84
C LYS A 126 12.47 -8.18 -6.70
N LYS A 127 12.01 -7.69 -5.57
CA LYS A 127 12.80 -7.64 -4.35
C LYS A 127 12.66 -8.95 -3.57
N LEU A 128 13.70 -9.33 -2.85
CA LEU A 128 13.73 -10.51 -1.99
C LEU A 128 13.75 -10.10 -0.53
N GLY A 129 12.96 -10.77 0.29
CA GLY A 129 12.85 -10.50 1.71
C GLY A 129 11.60 -11.15 2.31
N ARG A 130 11.28 -10.77 3.53
CA ARG A 130 10.14 -11.29 4.29
C ARG A 130 9.15 -10.17 4.59
N VAL A 131 7.86 -10.46 4.45
CA VAL A 131 6.77 -9.52 4.74
C VAL A 131 6.08 -9.95 6.04
N PRO A 132 5.84 -9.02 7.00
CA PRO A 132 5.01 -9.30 8.17
C PRO A 132 3.57 -9.62 7.75
N VAL A 133 3.10 -10.83 8.02
CA VAL A 133 1.77 -11.30 7.59
C VAL A 133 0.70 -10.65 8.47
N SER A 134 -0.41 -10.19 7.86
CA SER A 134 -1.52 -9.58 8.57
C SER A 134 -2.61 -10.58 8.98
N MET A 135 -2.68 -11.74 8.30
CA MET A 135 -3.68 -12.79 8.58
C MET A 135 -3.02 -14.19 8.51
N PRO A 136 -2.83 -14.89 9.63
CA PRO A 136 -3.01 -14.41 11.00
C PRO A 136 -2.04 -13.26 11.32
N PRO A 137 -2.35 -12.41 12.32
CA PRO A 137 -1.50 -11.26 12.65
C PRO A 137 -0.06 -11.68 12.98
N TYR A 138 0.92 -10.94 12.44
CA TYR A 138 2.35 -11.17 12.66
C TYR A 138 2.77 -11.12 14.15
N ALA A 139 1.95 -10.48 14.98
CA ALA A 139 2.17 -10.43 16.43
C ALA A 139 1.93 -11.77 17.12
N ARG A 140 1.26 -12.73 16.46
CA ARG A 140 0.90 -14.04 17.06
C ARG A 140 1.77 -15.18 16.56
N THR A 141 2.08 -15.20 15.27
CA THR A 141 2.72 -16.35 14.62
C THR A 141 3.69 -15.88 13.55
N GLY A 142 4.62 -16.77 13.21
CA GLY A 142 5.58 -16.57 12.13
C GLY A 142 6.81 -15.78 12.58
N TRP A 143 7.65 -15.46 11.62
CA TRP A 143 9.01 -14.98 11.84
C TRP A 143 9.13 -13.71 12.71
N VAL A 144 8.09 -12.84 12.75
CA VAL A 144 8.10 -11.66 13.62
C VAL A 144 7.82 -12.07 15.08
N ALA A 145 6.83 -12.93 15.31
CA ALA A 145 6.54 -13.43 16.67
C ALA A 145 7.69 -14.26 17.24
N GLU A 146 8.41 -14.98 16.38
CA GLU A 146 9.55 -15.82 16.72
C GLU A 146 10.86 -15.05 16.88
N ALA A 147 10.95 -13.82 16.36
CA ALA A 147 12.12 -12.96 16.45
C ALA A 147 12.44 -12.56 17.89
N THR A 148 13.68 -12.25 18.17
CA THR A 148 14.09 -11.67 19.47
C THR A 148 13.56 -10.26 19.65
N LEU A 149 13.51 -9.79 20.89
CA LEU A 149 13.13 -8.42 21.22
C LEU A 149 13.97 -7.38 20.44
N ALA A 150 15.27 -7.57 20.35
CA ALA A 150 16.16 -6.68 19.62
C ALA A 150 15.86 -6.67 18.11
N GLN A 151 15.61 -7.82 17.50
CA GLN A 151 15.25 -7.92 16.09
C GLN A 151 13.91 -7.25 15.78
N ARG A 152 12.89 -7.44 16.64
CA ARG A 152 11.62 -6.73 16.50
C ARG A 152 11.78 -5.22 16.63
N ARG A 153 12.65 -4.77 17.56
CA ARG A 153 12.95 -3.34 17.73
C ARG A 153 13.58 -2.76 16.48
N THR A 154 14.59 -3.44 15.91
CA THR A 154 15.22 -3.05 14.64
C THR A 154 14.21 -2.94 13.51
N MET A 155 13.35 -3.96 13.35
CA MET A 155 12.31 -3.98 12.30
C MET A 155 11.34 -2.81 12.44
N TRP A 156 10.84 -2.57 13.65
CA TRP A 156 9.90 -1.50 13.91
C TRP A 156 10.53 -0.13 13.64
N GLU A 157 11.73 0.12 14.14
CA GLU A 157 12.45 1.38 13.91
C GLU A 157 12.72 1.61 12.42
N ALA A 158 13.18 0.58 11.70
CA ALA A 158 13.39 0.66 10.26
C ALA A 158 12.09 1.01 9.50
N GLY A 159 10.97 0.39 9.88
CA GLY A 159 9.66 0.69 9.30
C GLY A 159 9.20 2.13 9.56
N VAL A 160 9.31 2.61 10.80
CA VAL A 160 8.93 3.99 11.15
C VAL A 160 9.85 5.02 10.48
N ARG A 161 11.15 4.73 10.33
CA ARG A 161 12.06 5.59 9.58
C ARG A 161 11.71 5.68 8.10
N GLN A 162 11.27 4.60 7.47
CA GLN A 162 10.76 4.65 6.08
C GLN A 162 9.45 5.45 6.00
N LEU A 163 8.53 5.26 6.94
CA LEU A 163 7.30 6.05 7.03
C LEU A 163 7.61 7.56 7.13
N ALA A 164 8.59 7.93 7.94
CA ALA A 164 9.03 9.31 8.09
C ALA A 164 9.80 9.83 6.85
N ALA A 165 10.58 8.97 6.18
CA ALA A 165 11.31 9.33 4.97
C ALA A 165 10.36 9.71 3.82
N ILE A 166 9.20 9.08 3.71
CA ILE A 166 8.14 9.46 2.76
C ILE A 166 7.77 10.94 2.92
N GLN A 167 7.73 11.45 4.16
CA GLN A 167 7.36 12.83 4.45
C GLN A 167 8.47 13.86 4.19
N ARG A 168 9.66 13.40 3.82
CA ARG A 168 10.79 14.23 3.40
C ARG A 168 10.92 14.32 1.88
N VAL A 169 10.14 13.54 1.13
CA VAL A 169 10.11 13.61 -0.33
C VAL A 169 9.64 15.00 -0.77
N PRO A 170 10.39 15.70 -1.62
CA PRO A 170 9.92 16.95 -2.21
C PRO A 170 8.62 16.73 -2.99
N LEU A 171 7.64 17.60 -2.79
CA LEU A 171 6.35 17.48 -3.47
C LEU A 171 6.35 18.10 -4.88
N ASP A 172 7.40 18.84 -5.22
CA ASP A 172 7.58 19.43 -6.54
C ASP A 172 7.73 18.32 -7.59
N GLY A 173 6.95 18.47 -8.67
CA GLY A 173 6.89 17.44 -9.72
C GLY A 173 5.93 16.28 -9.46
N LEU A 174 5.25 16.26 -8.28
CA LEU A 174 4.22 15.25 -7.95
C LEU A 174 2.79 15.73 -8.19
N ASP A 175 2.59 16.88 -8.88
CA ASP A 175 1.26 17.47 -9.12
C ASP A 175 0.32 16.54 -9.90
N PHE A 176 0.85 15.55 -10.60
CA PHE A 176 0.06 14.50 -11.25
C PHE A 176 -0.76 13.64 -10.28
N LEU A 177 -0.48 13.71 -8.97
CA LEU A 177 -1.29 13.08 -7.92
C LEU A 177 -2.53 13.92 -7.57
N GLY A 178 -2.59 15.17 -8.04
CA GLY A 178 -3.80 15.98 -8.04
C GLY A 178 -4.70 15.53 -9.18
N GLY A 179 -5.92 15.06 -8.88
CA GLY A 179 -6.92 14.79 -9.92
C GLY A 179 -7.52 16.08 -10.49
N PRO A 180 -8.24 16.01 -11.63
CA PRO A 180 -8.88 17.18 -12.23
C PRO A 180 -9.90 17.87 -11.32
N ALA A 181 -10.38 17.21 -10.28
CA ALA A 181 -11.27 17.75 -9.26
C ALA A 181 -10.52 18.32 -8.03
N HIS A 182 -9.18 18.19 -7.97
CA HIS A 182 -8.37 18.46 -6.78
C HIS A 182 -7.15 19.29 -7.13
N ALA A 183 -7.36 20.56 -7.42
CA ALA A 183 -6.27 21.50 -7.70
C ALA A 183 -5.44 21.84 -6.46
N GLU A 184 -5.94 21.57 -5.25
CA GLU A 184 -5.29 21.97 -4.01
C GLU A 184 -4.67 20.75 -3.30
N ARG A 185 -3.38 20.85 -2.98
CA ARG A 185 -2.67 19.94 -2.08
C ARG A 185 -3.21 20.07 -0.66
N GLY A 186 -3.03 19.03 0.14
CA GLY A 186 -3.36 19.05 1.56
C GLY A 186 -4.64 18.30 1.90
N LEU A 187 -5.09 18.46 3.14
CA LEU A 187 -6.18 17.68 3.73
C LEU A 187 -7.46 17.68 2.88
N ALA A 188 -7.77 18.78 2.19
CA ALA A 188 -8.96 18.85 1.34
C ALA A 188 -8.95 17.80 0.22
N GLN A 189 -7.79 17.50 -0.37
CA GLN A 189 -7.65 16.48 -1.42
C GLN A 189 -8.03 15.08 -0.89
N GLU A 190 -7.48 14.70 0.25
CA GLU A 190 -7.76 13.39 0.85
C GLU A 190 -9.20 13.31 1.37
N TRP A 191 -9.72 14.41 1.90
CA TRP A 191 -11.10 14.52 2.32
C TRP A 191 -12.09 14.27 1.18
N ASP A 192 -11.94 14.96 0.06
CA ASP A 192 -12.82 14.84 -1.10
C ASP A 192 -12.78 13.44 -1.71
N LYS A 193 -11.62 12.77 -1.68
CA LYS A 193 -11.48 11.36 -2.08
C LYS A 193 -12.45 10.47 -1.29
N TYR A 194 -12.52 10.64 0.03
CA TYR A 194 -13.39 9.81 0.86
C TYR A 194 -14.84 10.26 0.88
N VAL A 195 -15.15 11.52 0.62
CA VAL A 195 -16.53 11.96 0.32
C VAL A 195 -17.05 11.22 -0.91
N ARG A 196 -16.26 11.20 -2.00
CA ARG A 196 -16.61 10.43 -3.21
C ARG A 196 -16.71 8.92 -2.94
N PHE A 197 -15.83 8.38 -2.09
CA PHE A 197 -15.88 6.97 -1.74
C PHE A 197 -17.21 6.60 -1.06
N VAL A 198 -17.66 7.38 -0.08
CA VAL A 198 -18.94 7.17 0.62
C VAL A 198 -20.12 7.20 -0.37
N ASP A 199 -20.11 8.14 -1.33
CA ASP A 199 -21.15 8.22 -2.35
C ASP A 199 -21.08 7.06 -3.35
N TRP A 200 -19.89 6.55 -3.66
CA TRP A 200 -19.68 5.47 -4.60
C TRP A 200 -20.07 4.10 -4.04
N VAL A 201 -19.87 3.86 -2.75
CA VAL A 201 -20.16 2.57 -2.10
C VAL A 201 -21.64 2.18 -2.19
N LYS A 202 -22.58 3.15 -2.21
CA LYS A 202 -24.04 2.96 -2.41
C LYS A 202 -24.61 1.83 -1.55
N ASP A 203 -24.29 1.81 -0.27
CA ASP A 203 -24.80 0.84 0.69
C ASP A 203 -25.87 1.51 1.56
N ASP A 204 -27.12 1.01 1.50
CA ASP A 204 -28.26 1.65 2.15
C ASP A 204 -28.17 1.65 3.68
N GLU A 205 -27.48 0.67 4.27
CA GLU A 205 -27.28 0.59 5.72
C GLU A 205 -26.06 1.39 6.16
N ALA A 206 -24.94 1.28 5.43
CA ALA A 206 -23.67 1.88 5.80
C ALA A 206 -23.58 3.37 5.42
N ALA A 207 -24.12 3.79 4.29
CA ALA A 207 -23.96 5.16 3.78
C ALA A 207 -24.47 6.24 4.76
N PRO A 208 -25.63 6.12 5.42
CA PRO A 208 -26.06 7.10 6.42
C PRO A 208 -25.06 7.23 7.59
N ILE A 209 -24.50 6.10 8.04
CA ILE A 209 -23.55 6.04 9.16
C ILE A 209 -22.22 6.68 8.74
N LEU A 210 -21.74 6.36 7.54
CA LEU A 210 -20.50 6.94 6.99
C LEU A 210 -20.62 8.46 6.79
N ARG A 211 -21.79 8.94 6.29
CA ARG A 211 -22.05 10.38 6.14
C ARG A 211 -22.10 11.09 7.49
N ALA A 212 -22.75 10.53 8.49
CA ALA A 212 -22.72 11.07 9.85
C ALA A 212 -21.28 11.14 10.40
N GLY A 213 -20.45 10.15 10.10
CA GLY A 213 -19.03 10.16 10.41
C GLY A 213 -18.28 11.32 9.73
N LEU A 214 -18.52 11.55 8.43
CA LEU A 214 -17.96 12.68 7.69
C LEU A 214 -18.41 14.02 8.31
N GLU A 215 -19.69 14.20 8.58
CA GLU A 215 -20.22 15.42 9.21
C GLU A 215 -19.57 15.70 10.56
N ARG A 216 -19.42 14.64 11.37
CA ARG A 216 -18.75 14.72 12.68
C ARG A 216 -17.30 15.16 12.53
N LEU A 217 -16.54 14.51 11.68
CA LEU A 217 -15.14 14.85 11.40
C LEU A 217 -15.00 16.27 10.85
N LYS A 218 -15.90 16.69 9.96
CA LYS A 218 -15.91 18.06 9.43
C LYS A 218 -16.13 19.10 10.51
N SER A 219 -16.99 18.81 11.50
CA SER A 219 -17.23 19.71 12.65
C SER A 219 -16.03 19.86 13.58
N LEU A 220 -15.08 18.91 13.52
CA LEU A 220 -13.86 18.86 14.33
C LEU A 220 -12.60 19.16 13.53
N TRP A 221 -12.69 19.82 12.39
CA TRP A 221 -11.61 20.01 11.44
C TRP A 221 -10.28 20.38 12.11
N PRO A 222 -9.16 19.69 11.82
CA PRO A 222 -7.91 19.88 12.53
C PRO A 222 -7.26 21.21 12.14
N ARG A 223 -6.49 21.79 13.05
CA ARG A 223 -5.73 23.00 12.79
C ARG A 223 -4.35 22.70 12.20
N ASN A 224 -3.73 21.62 12.65
CA ASN A 224 -2.43 21.16 12.17
C ASN A 224 -2.60 20.30 10.91
N GLN A 225 -2.21 20.83 9.76
CA GLN A 225 -2.34 20.19 8.46
C GLN A 225 -1.00 20.25 7.70
N PRO A 226 0.03 19.54 8.17
CA PRO A 226 1.33 19.56 7.52
C PRO A 226 1.24 18.94 6.14
N GLU A 227 1.79 19.63 5.13
CA GLU A 227 1.90 19.09 3.77
C GLU A 227 2.71 17.80 3.75
N GLY A 228 2.37 16.89 2.86
CA GLY A 228 3.06 15.64 2.70
C GLY A 228 2.46 14.73 1.64
N LEU A 229 3.27 13.75 1.25
CA LEU A 229 2.87 12.66 0.39
C LEU A 229 2.12 11.61 1.23
N VAL A 230 0.98 11.16 0.76
CA VAL A 230 0.26 10.01 1.31
C VAL A 230 0.66 8.75 0.52
N TRP A 231 1.08 7.72 1.21
CA TRP A 231 1.30 6.38 0.64
C TRP A 231 -0.04 5.62 0.50
N GLY A 232 -0.90 5.73 1.53
CA GLY A 232 -2.31 5.31 1.49
C GLY A 232 -2.62 4.02 2.25
N ASP A 233 -1.76 2.99 2.25
CA ASP A 233 -1.89 1.78 3.10
C ASP A 233 -0.63 1.55 3.92
N ALA A 234 -0.31 2.52 4.76
CA ALA A 234 0.89 2.58 5.56
C ALA A 234 0.89 1.56 6.71
N ARG A 235 1.55 0.41 6.51
CA ARG A 235 1.64 -0.67 7.50
C ARG A 235 2.88 -1.53 7.29
N LEU A 236 3.35 -2.19 8.35
CA LEU A 236 4.48 -3.13 8.26
C LEU A 236 4.23 -4.27 7.26
N GLY A 237 2.97 -4.70 7.10
CA GLY A 237 2.58 -5.72 6.13
C GLY A 237 2.74 -5.30 4.66
N ASN A 238 3.00 -4.03 4.38
CA ASN A 238 3.33 -3.48 3.07
C ASN A 238 4.80 -3.04 2.97
N MET A 239 5.63 -3.52 3.89
CA MET A 239 7.09 -3.40 3.84
C MET A 239 7.71 -4.79 3.80
N MET A 240 8.78 -4.95 3.04
CA MET A 240 9.58 -6.18 3.00
C MET A 240 10.89 -5.93 3.75
N PHE A 241 11.33 -6.94 4.52
CA PHE A 241 12.51 -6.85 5.38
C PHE A 241 13.52 -7.92 5.00
N ASP A 242 14.80 -7.58 5.12
CA ASP A 242 15.90 -8.52 4.94
C ASP A 242 16.13 -9.40 6.20
N GLU A 243 17.18 -10.19 6.18
CA GLU A 243 17.59 -11.05 7.30
C GLU A 243 18.08 -10.26 8.53
N ASN A 244 18.51 -8.99 8.33
CA ASN A 244 18.93 -8.07 9.38
C ASN A 244 17.76 -7.24 9.94
N PHE A 245 16.52 -7.50 9.49
CA PHE A 245 15.32 -6.77 9.85
C PHE A 245 15.30 -5.30 9.37
N ASP A 246 16.11 -4.96 8.36
CA ASP A 246 16.04 -3.66 7.70
C ASP A 246 15.05 -3.69 6.52
N VAL A 247 14.44 -2.54 6.21
CA VAL A 247 13.46 -2.45 5.11
C VAL A 247 14.16 -2.58 3.76
N VAL A 248 13.73 -3.52 2.93
CA VAL A 248 14.19 -3.71 1.56
C VAL A 248 13.38 -2.87 0.59
N VAL A 249 12.06 -2.85 0.77
CA VAL A 249 11.14 -2.14 -0.12
C VAL A 249 9.84 -1.80 0.59
N VAL A 250 9.30 -0.62 0.28
CA VAL A 250 7.95 -0.17 0.61
C VAL A 250 7.06 -0.43 -0.61
N MET A 251 5.98 -1.15 -0.40
CA MET A 251 5.10 -1.69 -1.44
C MET A 251 3.72 -1.04 -1.38
N ASP A 252 2.91 -1.35 -2.39
CA ASP A 252 1.47 -1.04 -2.44
C ASP A 252 1.13 0.45 -2.46
N TRP A 253 1.64 1.12 -3.48
CA TRP A 253 1.45 2.56 -3.76
C TRP A 253 0.18 2.83 -4.59
N GLU A 254 -0.90 2.09 -4.36
CA GLU A 254 -2.11 2.17 -5.20
C GLU A 254 -3.06 3.31 -4.83
N GLN A 255 -2.88 3.93 -3.65
CA GLN A 255 -3.75 5.00 -3.15
C GLN A 255 -3.00 6.29 -2.78
N PRO A 256 -2.04 6.73 -3.61
CA PRO A 256 -1.24 7.90 -3.28
C PRO A 256 -2.07 9.19 -3.40
N SER A 257 -1.68 10.21 -2.63
CA SER A 257 -2.21 11.57 -2.76
C SER A 257 -1.23 12.59 -2.19
N LEU A 258 -1.49 13.87 -2.42
CA LEU A 258 -0.82 14.98 -1.75
C LEU A 258 -1.66 15.48 -0.55
N GLY A 259 -2.38 14.58 0.11
CA GLY A 259 -3.36 14.86 1.15
C GLY A 259 -2.81 15.34 2.48
N GLY A 260 -1.51 15.20 2.71
CA GLY A 260 -0.87 15.66 3.95
C GLY A 260 -0.17 14.57 4.75
N ALA A 261 0.78 14.97 5.58
CA ALA A 261 1.75 14.08 6.21
C ALA A 261 1.19 13.16 7.30
N LEU A 262 0.06 13.51 7.93
CA LEU A 262 -0.44 12.78 9.10
C LEU A 262 -1.32 11.57 8.77
N HIS A 263 -1.76 11.43 7.52
CA HIS A 263 -2.63 10.32 7.13
C HIS A 263 -1.97 8.95 7.29
N ASP A 264 -0.74 8.83 6.80
CA ASP A 264 0.00 7.56 6.88
C ASP A 264 0.45 7.24 8.32
N LEU A 265 0.83 8.26 9.09
CA LEU A 265 1.14 8.08 10.51
C LEU A 265 -0.08 7.57 11.28
N ALA A 266 -1.24 8.20 11.09
CA ALA A 266 -2.50 7.78 11.72
C ALA A 266 -2.91 6.37 11.30
N TRP A 267 -2.79 6.05 10.01
CA TRP A 267 -3.06 4.71 9.49
C TRP A 267 -2.14 3.67 10.11
N PHE A 268 -0.84 3.96 10.16
CA PHE A 268 0.17 3.07 10.71
C PHE A 268 -0.08 2.75 12.19
N VAL A 269 -0.30 3.76 13.03
CA VAL A 269 -0.55 3.55 14.46
C VAL A 269 -1.89 2.84 14.71
N THR A 270 -2.96 3.21 14.00
CA THR A 270 -4.28 2.57 14.13
C THR A 270 -4.23 1.09 13.74
N LEU A 271 -3.53 0.73 12.66
CA LEU A 271 -3.36 -0.67 12.27
C LEU A 271 -2.45 -1.44 13.20
N SER A 272 -1.38 -0.83 13.70
CA SER A 272 -0.50 -1.46 14.68
C SER A 272 -1.29 -1.82 15.94
N GLU A 273 -2.09 -0.92 16.49
CA GLU A 273 -2.97 -1.21 17.62
C GLU A 273 -3.96 -2.33 17.31
N THR A 274 -4.52 -2.35 16.12
CA THR A 274 -5.42 -3.40 15.64
C THR A 274 -4.74 -4.77 15.58
N MET A 275 -3.50 -4.84 15.08
CA MET A 275 -2.73 -6.08 14.97
C MET A 275 -2.32 -6.64 16.33
N HIS A 276 -2.08 -5.78 17.30
CA HIS A 276 -1.67 -6.16 18.67
C HIS A 276 -2.85 -6.32 19.62
N GLY A 277 -3.90 -5.50 19.51
CA GLY A 277 -4.98 -5.39 20.50
C GLY A 277 -6.24 -6.20 20.22
N ARG A 278 -6.40 -6.80 19.04
CA ARG A 278 -7.62 -7.57 18.69
C ARG A 278 -7.81 -8.87 19.44
N ASP A 279 -6.79 -9.32 20.14
CA ASP A 279 -6.86 -10.53 20.91
C ASP A 279 -6.65 -10.21 22.38
N ALA A 280 -7.65 -10.50 23.20
CA ALA A 280 -7.53 -10.46 24.66
C ALA A 280 -6.38 -11.36 25.18
N GLN A 281 -5.87 -12.28 24.35
CA GLN A 281 -4.71 -13.12 24.67
C GLN A 281 -3.37 -12.42 24.38
N VAL A 282 -3.33 -11.42 23.49
CA VAL A 282 -2.11 -10.64 23.18
C VAL A 282 -2.06 -9.34 23.97
N GLY A 283 -3.11 -8.93 24.64
CA GLY A 283 -3.32 -7.85 25.64
C GLY A 283 -2.37 -6.65 25.74
N ALA A 284 -1.29 -6.63 24.98
CA ALA A 284 -0.25 -5.61 24.90
C ALA A 284 0.43 -5.64 23.52
N TYR A 285 1.12 -4.57 23.18
CA TYR A 285 2.06 -4.58 22.04
C TYR A 285 3.05 -5.74 22.19
N LEU A 286 3.34 -6.42 21.08
CA LEU A 286 4.38 -7.44 21.06
C LEU A 286 5.70 -6.81 21.54
N GLU A 287 6.28 -7.35 22.59
CA GLU A 287 7.49 -6.81 23.19
C GLU A 287 8.61 -6.60 22.15
N GLY A 288 9.25 -5.43 22.16
CA GLY A 288 10.22 -5.02 21.16
C GLY A 288 9.61 -4.17 20.03
N MET A 289 8.30 -4.21 19.81
CA MET A 289 7.62 -3.27 18.93
C MET A 289 7.33 -1.97 19.69
N GLY A 290 7.48 -0.82 19.04
CA GLY A 290 7.21 0.46 19.69
C GLY A 290 5.73 0.73 19.88
N SER A 291 5.43 1.41 20.98
CA SER A 291 4.10 1.94 21.27
C SER A 291 3.69 3.04 20.27
N ARG A 292 2.42 3.46 20.32
CA ARG A 292 1.93 4.62 19.58
C ARG A 292 2.80 5.86 19.85
N ASP A 293 3.08 6.18 21.10
CA ASP A 293 3.83 7.38 21.47
C ASP A 293 5.28 7.32 21.01
N GLU A 294 5.94 6.15 21.11
CA GLU A 294 7.28 5.95 20.56
C GLU A 294 7.28 6.07 19.02
N THR A 295 6.25 5.55 18.34
CA THR A 295 6.11 5.68 16.88
C THR A 295 5.98 7.13 16.47
N VAL A 296 5.13 7.90 17.15
CA VAL A 296 4.93 9.33 16.91
C VAL A 296 6.22 10.12 17.18
N ALA A 297 6.89 9.84 18.30
CA ALA A 297 8.13 10.52 18.67
C ALA A 297 9.24 10.28 17.63
N LEU A 298 9.47 9.03 17.24
CA LEU A 298 10.47 8.68 16.23
C LEU A 298 10.13 9.26 14.86
N TRP A 299 8.87 9.23 14.45
CA TRP A 299 8.43 9.82 13.19
C TRP A 299 8.69 11.33 13.16
N GLN A 300 8.32 12.07 14.23
CA GLN A 300 8.57 13.51 14.34
C GLN A 300 10.06 13.84 14.33
N GLU A 301 10.87 13.05 15.07
CA GLU A 301 12.33 13.21 15.09
C GLU A 301 12.93 13.11 13.69
N VAL A 302 12.51 12.11 12.92
CA VAL A 302 13.09 11.81 11.60
C VAL A 302 12.62 12.78 10.52
N CYS A 303 11.31 13.11 10.46
CA CYS A 303 10.79 13.98 9.40
C CYS A 303 10.73 15.46 9.77
N GLY A 304 10.82 15.81 11.05
CA GLY A 304 10.78 17.20 11.52
C GLY A 304 9.39 17.85 11.49
N LYS A 305 8.33 17.07 11.24
CA LYS A 305 6.94 17.57 11.17
C LYS A 305 6.21 17.34 12.50
N SER A 306 5.30 18.26 12.84
CA SER A 306 4.45 18.13 14.05
C SER A 306 3.34 17.11 13.84
N ALA A 307 3.14 16.25 14.83
CA ALA A 307 2.00 15.33 14.91
C ALA A 307 0.83 15.88 15.78
N ALA A 308 0.76 17.19 16.00
CA ALA A 308 -0.41 17.78 16.65
C ALA A 308 -1.70 17.42 15.89
N ASP A 309 -2.81 17.29 16.60
CA ASP A 309 -4.11 16.88 16.06
C ASP A 309 -4.13 15.46 15.45
N LEU A 310 -3.14 14.59 15.71
CA LEU A 310 -3.07 13.24 15.16
C LEU A 310 -4.34 12.43 15.45
N GLU A 311 -4.97 12.62 16.62
CA GLU A 311 -6.23 11.93 16.99
C GLU A 311 -7.34 12.15 15.97
N TRP A 312 -7.44 13.34 15.36
CA TRP A 312 -8.40 13.60 14.31
C TRP A 312 -8.13 12.73 13.07
N TYR A 313 -6.86 12.56 12.70
CA TYR A 313 -6.45 11.72 11.57
C TYR A 313 -6.65 10.23 11.86
N GLU A 314 -6.48 9.81 13.10
CA GLU A 314 -6.84 8.45 13.55
C GLU A 314 -8.36 8.22 13.46
N ASP A 315 -9.16 9.20 13.85
CA ASP A 315 -10.62 9.17 13.70
C ASP A 315 -11.03 9.08 12.22
N PHE A 316 -10.37 9.85 11.37
CA PHE A 316 -10.58 9.78 9.93
C PHE A 316 -10.10 8.43 9.36
N THR A 317 -9.05 7.86 9.89
CA THR A 317 -8.58 6.51 9.51
C THR A 317 -9.65 5.45 9.79
N HIS A 318 -10.35 5.51 10.91
CA HIS A 318 -11.46 4.60 11.20
C HIS A 318 -12.60 4.73 10.18
N LEU A 319 -12.90 5.94 9.71
CA LEU A 319 -13.87 6.15 8.63
C LEU A 319 -13.38 5.55 7.31
N LYS A 320 -12.12 5.81 6.93
CA LYS A 320 -11.49 5.25 5.73
C LYS A 320 -11.52 3.72 5.71
N MET A 321 -11.15 3.09 6.83
CA MET A 321 -11.20 1.64 7.01
C MET A 321 -12.64 1.10 6.90
N SER A 322 -13.62 1.85 7.40
CA SER A 322 -15.03 1.47 7.30
C SER A 322 -15.51 1.51 5.85
N CYS A 323 -15.15 2.54 5.07
CA CYS A 323 -15.45 2.61 3.64
C CYS A 323 -14.89 1.40 2.89
N THR A 324 -13.61 1.10 3.09
CA THR A 324 -12.94 -0.07 2.48
C THR A 324 -13.58 -1.38 2.94
N GLY A 325 -13.93 -1.50 4.22
CA GLY A 325 -14.59 -2.68 4.78
C GLY A 325 -15.97 -2.95 4.19
N VAL A 326 -16.78 -1.91 3.99
CA VAL A 326 -18.07 -2.02 3.30
C VAL A 326 -17.87 -2.50 1.87
N ARG A 327 -16.92 -1.90 1.15
CA ARG A 327 -16.65 -2.31 -0.23
C ARG A 327 -16.15 -3.76 -0.34
N LEU A 328 -15.24 -4.17 0.52
CA LEU A 328 -14.76 -5.55 0.56
C LEU A 328 -15.89 -6.53 0.92
N THR A 329 -16.84 -6.13 1.77
CA THR A 329 -18.04 -6.91 2.08
C THR A 329 -18.89 -7.10 0.83
N GLN A 330 -19.10 -6.05 0.03
CA GLN A 330 -19.84 -6.14 -1.25
C GLN A 330 -19.16 -7.07 -2.25
N LEU A 331 -17.81 -7.01 -2.34
CA LEU A 331 -17.05 -7.83 -3.27
C LEU A 331 -16.99 -9.32 -2.87
N ARG A 332 -17.00 -9.62 -1.58
CA ARG A 332 -16.77 -10.98 -1.05
C ARG A 332 -18.00 -11.65 -0.46
N GLY A 333 -19.09 -10.90 -0.23
CA GLY A 333 -20.27 -11.39 0.44
C GLY A 333 -20.08 -11.74 1.93
N THR A 334 -18.90 -11.44 2.50
CA THR A 334 -18.59 -11.70 3.91
C THR A 334 -18.21 -10.39 4.58
N ARG A 335 -18.83 -10.07 5.72
CA ARG A 335 -18.56 -8.83 6.47
C ARG A 335 -17.10 -8.77 6.92
N MET A 336 -16.34 -7.84 6.34
CA MET A 336 -14.89 -7.74 6.53
C MET A 336 -14.50 -6.81 7.69
N MET A 337 -15.21 -5.69 7.89
CA MET A 337 -14.94 -4.75 8.96
C MET A 337 -16.27 -4.21 9.55
N PRO A 338 -16.44 -4.24 10.87
CA PRO A 338 -17.64 -3.69 11.50
C PRO A 338 -17.57 -2.15 11.51
N LEU A 339 -18.68 -1.50 11.15
CA LEU A 339 -18.87 -0.05 11.32
C LEU A 339 -18.84 0.38 12.80
N ASP A 340 -19.03 -0.56 13.71
CA ASP A 340 -19.19 -0.31 15.13
C ASP A 340 -17.99 0.38 15.78
N ALA A 341 -16.77 0.04 15.34
CA ALA A 341 -15.56 0.70 15.84
C ALA A 341 -15.55 2.20 15.51
N MET A 342 -15.88 2.55 14.26
CA MET A 342 -16.01 3.93 13.81
C MET A 342 -17.17 4.65 14.52
N ARG A 343 -18.35 4.02 14.57
CA ARG A 343 -19.54 4.58 15.26
C ARG A 343 -19.23 4.93 16.71
N LYS A 344 -18.62 3.98 17.43
CA LYS A 344 -18.24 4.18 18.84
C LYS A 344 -17.24 5.32 19.00
N ARG A 345 -16.21 5.37 18.14
CA ARG A 345 -15.13 6.35 18.20
C ARG A 345 -15.63 7.75 17.85
N LEU A 346 -16.40 7.89 16.79
CA LEU A 346 -16.94 9.17 16.33
C LEU A 346 -18.24 9.58 17.05
N LYS A 347 -18.80 8.69 17.89
CA LYS A 347 -20.07 8.90 18.61
C LYS A 347 -21.22 9.24 17.64
N VAL A 348 -21.29 8.50 16.53
CA VAL A 348 -22.39 8.60 15.57
C VAL A 348 -23.30 7.39 15.67
N GLY A 349 -24.60 7.65 15.57
CA GLY A 349 -25.66 6.72 15.90
C GLY A 349 -26.08 5.71 14.86
#